data_8034573cb220df82eb4a243850d77642
#
_entry.id   8034573cb220df82eb4a243850d77642
#
_cell.length_a   1.000
_cell.length_b   1.000
_cell.length_c   1.000
_cell.angle_alpha   90.00
_cell.angle_beta   90.00
_cell.angle_gamma   90.00
#
_symmetry.space_group_name_H-M   'P 1'
#
loop_
_entity.id
_entity.type
_entity.pdbx_description
1 polymer ?
#
loop_
_entity_poly.entity_id
_entity_poly.type
_entity_poly.pdbx_seq_one_letter_code
_entity_poly.pdbx_strand_id
1 'polypeptide(L)'
;MILHYLKIALRNLLKYKTQTLVSILGLAIGLAASSLSGMWLKYNLTYDTHWPKSERTYCLLQKEHYDTQFQEYSLEPLAEYIKEKLPEVEETCQMNYQEAIRHHEELIMISAVNSQTLKMFPIHILQGAPNFYLQPKQYALSESMAMKLYGTTDVIGLELKNKDEVLGIITTLFRDVEGHYNFSWDILSAKKKVEAYSVTNSRGDVTDVSPWNMRTTRTFVRFYEGADVEKTMEKLHEILQKDQQENSTFQCVLLKDFKNREGQFHLVKLEHIRIFCLMGELIVLAAMLNYLILYAIRIRMR
;
A
#
# COMPACT_ATOMS: atom_id res chain seq x y z
N MET A 1 43.89 6.95 31.49
CA MET A 1 43.62 8.29 30.92
C MET A 1 42.13 8.52 30.66
N ILE A 2 41.41 7.67 29.95
CA ILE A 2 39.98 7.83 29.63
C ILE A 2 39.09 8.02 30.89
N LEU A 3 39.26 7.21 31.92
CA LEU A 3 38.51 7.32 33.19
C LEU A 3 38.68 8.68 33.88
N HIS A 4 39.86 9.29 33.78
CA HIS A 4 40.13 10.60 34.35
C HIS A 4 39.37 11.70 33.60
N TYR A 5 39.37 11.67 32.28
CA TYR A 5 38.61 12.60 31.45
C TYR A 5 37.11 12.46 31.66
N LEU A 6 36.61 11.22 31.77
CA LEU A 6 35.20 10.94 32.06
C LEU A 6 34.77 11.52 33.43
N LYS A 7 35.60 11.36 34.45
CA LYS A 7 35.34 11.93 35.79
C LYS A 7 35.32 13.45 35.81
N ILE A 8 36.22 14.10 35.03
CA ILE A 8 36.24 15.56 34.87
C ILE A 8 35.00 16.01 34.11
N ALA A 9 34.62 15.35 33.03
CA ALA A 9 33.42 15.65 32.25
C ALA A 9 32.17 15.56 33.11
N LEU A 10 32.01 14.47 33.88
CA LEU A 10 30.85 14.25 34.78
C LEU A 10 30.76 15.36 35.85
N ARG A 11 31.92 15.73 36.47
CA ARG A 11 31.96 16.79 37.44
C ARG A 11 31.59 18.17 36.86
N ASN A 12 31.97 18.43 35.59
CA ASN A 12 31.59 19.65 34.90
C ASN A 12 30.09 19.68 34.58
N LEU A 13 29.51 18.58 34.13
CA LEU A 13 28.08 18.43 33.90
C LEU A 13 27.27 18.70 35.17
N LEU A 14 27.70 18.13 36.30
CA LEU A 14 27.05 18.34 37.60
C LEU A 14 27.23 19.75 38.16
N LYS A 15 28.30 20.46 37.82
CA LYS A 15 28.54 21.87 38.25
C LYS A 15 27.59 22.83 37.55
N TYR A 16 27.23 22.58 36.31
CA TYR A 16 26.37 23.47 35.50
C TYR A 16 25.03 22.84 35.18
N LYS A 17 24.32 22.40 36.21
CA LYS A 17 23.09 21.56 36.13
C LYS A 17 22.05 22.06 35.16
N THR A 18 21.67 23.34 35.22
CA THR A 18 20.61 23.93 34.39
C THR A 18 20.98 23.93 32.91
N GLN A 19 22.18 24.32 32.53
CA GLN A 19 22.63 24.33 31.13
C GLN A 19 22.77 22.93 30.58
N THR A 20 23.30 22.02 31.40
CA THR A 20 23.42 20.60 31.03
C THR A 20 22.06 19.97 30.82
N LEU A 21 21.09 20.25 31.70
CA LEU A 21 19.72 19.76 31.59
C LEU A 21 19.04 20.25 30.30
N VAL A 22 19.13 21.58 30.05
CA VAL A 22 18.55 22.16 28.80
C VAL A 22 19.17 21.56 27.55
N SER A 23 20.51 21.39 27.54
CA SER A 23 21.19 20.78 26.38
C SER A 23 20.83 19.31 26.18
N ILE A 24 20.72 18.53 27.27
CA ILE A 24 20.32 17.11 27.20
C ILE A 24 18.87 16.98 26.75
N LEU A 25 17.96 17.80 27.29
CA LEU A 25 16.55 17.79 26.88
C LEU A 25 16.39 18.20 25.41
N GLY A 26 17.06 19.26 24.98
CA GLY A 26 17.02 19.70 23.59
C GLY A 26 17.52 18.62 22.63
N LEU A 27 18.66 17.99 22.95
CA LEU A 27 19.20 16.90 22.15
C LEU A 27 18.29 15.66 22.16
N ALA A 28 17.75 15.29 23.32
CA ALA A 28 16.84 14.15 23.45
C ALA A 28 15.55 14.34 22.64
N ILE A 29 14.92 15.51 22.72
CA ILE A 29 13.72 15.84 21.94
C ILE A 29 14.05 15.85 20.45
N GLY A 30 15.15 16.47 20.04
CA GLY A 30 15.56 16.52 18.63
C GLY A 30 15.84 15.11 18.05
N LEU A 31 16.58 14.28 18.77
CA LEU A 31 16.84 12.88 18.35
C LEU A 31 15.56 12.05 18.31
N ALA A 32 14.67 12.20 19.28
CA ALA A 32 13.39 11.48 19.28
C ALA A 32 12.53 11.89 18.07
N ALA A 33 12.38 13.20 17.82
CA ALA A 33 11.62 13.71 16.69
C ALA A 33 12.23 13.27 15.35
N SER A 34 13.54 13.38 15.17
CA SER A 34 14.23 12.97 13.94
C SER A 34 14.12 11.46 13.72
N SER A 35 14.32 10.65 14.76
CA SER A 35 14.22 9.18 14.67
C SER A 35 12.81 8.74 14.30
N LEU A 36 11.78 9.31 14.97
CA LEU A 36 10.38 8.96 14.72
C LEU A 36 9.95 9.35 13.31
N SER A 37 10.31 10.56 12.88
CA SER A 37 10.01 11.04 11.53
C SER A 37 10.76 10.23 10.45
N GLY A 38 12.01 9.89 10.70
CA GLY A 38 12.82 9.05 9.80
C GLY A 38 12.25 7.63 9.67
N MET A 39 11.79 7.02 10.77
CA MET A 39 11.10 5.72 10.74
C MET A 39 9.80 5.81 9.95
N TRP A 40 9.02 6.87 10.16
CA TRP A 40 7.77 7.08 9.43
C TRP A 40 8.02 7.34 7.93
N LEU A 41 9.04 8.11 7.58
CA LEU A 41 9.45 8.31 6.19
C LEU A 41 9.83 6.98 5.54
N LYS A 42 10.70 6.19 6.20
CA LYS A 42 11.07 4.85 5.73
C LYS A 42 9.85 3.97 5.53
N TYR A 43 8.93 3.93 6.50
CA TYR A 43 7.69 3.18 6.42
C TYR A 43 6.89 3.54 5.15
N ASN A 44 6.72 4.83 4.85
CA ASN A 44 5.96 5.26 3.67
C ASN A 44 6.69 4.99 2.34
N LEU A 45 8.02 5.02 2.33
CA LEU A 45 8.81 4.77 1.12
C LEU A 45 9.01 3.28 0.80
N THR A 46 8.66 2.38 1.72
CA THR A 46 8.83 0.93 1.53
C THR A 46 7.54 0.19 1.18
N TYR A 47 6.45 0.94 0.90
CA TYR A 47 5.21 0.30 0.45
C TYR A 47 5.40 -0.41 -0.89
N ASP A 48 4.91 -1.64 -0.96
CA ASP A 48 4.88 -2.50 -2.16
C ASP A 48 6.23 -2.70 -2.87
N THR A 49 7.35 -2.35 -2.21
CA THR A 49 8.69 -2.51 -2.81
C THR A 49 9.20 -3.94 -2.79
N HIS A 50 8.60 -4.81 -1.99
CA HIS A 50 8.96 -6.23 -1.85
C HIS A 50 8.47 -7.11 -3.01
N TRP A 51 7.50 -6.62 -3.79
CA TRP A 51 6.95 -7.39 -4.90
C TRP A 51 7.94 -7.50 -6.07
N PRO A 52 7.99 -8.66 -6.75
CA PRO A 52 8.86 -8.84 -7.91
C PRO A 52 8.58 -7.79 -8.99
N LYS A 53 9.63 -7.12 -9.46
CA LYS A 53 9.55 -6.10 -10.52
C LYS A 53 8.66 -4.91 -10.14
N SER A 54 8.58 -4.56 -8.86
CA SER A 54 7.79 -3.42 -8.36
C SER A 54 8.22 -2.09 -8.96
N GLU A 55 9.49 -1.97 -9.36
CA GLU A 55 10.09 -0.79 -10.01
C GLU A 55 9.50 -0.47 -11.40
N ARG A 56 8.78 -1.41 -12.02
CA ARG A 56 8.11 -1.26 -13.31
C ARG A 56 6.68 -1.81 -13.30
N THR A 57 6.12 -1.97 -12.11
CA THR A 57 4.70 -2.30 -11.87
C THR A 57 3.96 -1.06 -11.42
N TYR A 58 2.85 -0.76 -12.08
CA TYR A 58 2.06 0.45 -11.89
C TYR A 58 0.63 0.07 -11.55
N CYS A 59 -0.02 0.94 -10.78
CA CYS A 59 -1.48 0.94 -10.64
C CYS A 59 -2.04 1.91 -11.68
N LEU A 60 -3.00 1.42 -12.46
CA LEU A 60 -3.72 2.22 -13.44
C LEU A 60 -4.79 3.04 -12.74
N LEU A 61 -4.81 4.32 -13.02
CA LEU A 61 -5.85 5.25 -12.59
C LEU A 61 -6.68 5.67 -13.80
N GLN A 62 -7.97 5.77 -13.62
CA GLN A 62 -8.93 6.20 -14.65
C GLN A 62 -9.64 7.47 -14.21
N LYS A 63 -9.87 8.37 -15.13
CA LYS A 63 -10.64 9.60 -14.93
C LYS A 63 -11.61 9.80 -16.09
N GLU A 64 -12.90 9.83 -15.80
CA GLU A 64 -13.92 10.22 -16.75
C GLU A 64 -14.11 11.75 -16.76
N HIS A 65 -14.81 12.26 -17.78
CA HIS A 65 -14.99 13.70 -17.98
C HIS A 65 -15.71 14.41 -16.82
N TYR A 66 -16.52 13.68 -16.05
CA TYR A 66 -17.21 14.20 -14.85
C TYR A 66 -16.45 14.00 -13.54
N ASP A 67 -15.36 13.23 -13.56
CA ASP A 67 -14.52 13.03 -12.38
C ASP A 67 -13.65 14.28 -12.15
N THR A 68 -13.56 14.73 -10.91
CA THR A 68 -12.64 15.81 -10.53
C THR A 68 -11.20 15.33 -10.41
N GLN A 69 -11.01 14.05 -10.07
CA GLN A 69 -9.71 13.42 -9.81
C GLN A 69 -9.65 12.03 -10.42
N PHE A 70 -8.42 11.54 -10.64
CA PHE A 70 -8.19 10.15 -11.04
C PHE A 70 -8.64 9.17 -9.95
N GLN A 71 -9.40 8.17 -10.36
CA GLN A 71 -9.93 7.10 -9.52
C GLN A 71 -9.07 5.84 -9.64
N GLU A 72 -9.01 5.06 -8.57
CA GLU A 72 -8.24 3.80 -8.52
C GLU A 72 -9.00 2.62 -9.13
N TYR A 73 -10.30 2.77 -9.28
CA TYR A 73 -11.15 1.75 -9.92
C TYR A 73 -11.23 2.01 -11.41
N SER A 74 -11.05 0.97 -12.18
CA SER A 74 -11.05 0.96 -13.62
C SER A 74 -12.08 -0.02 -14.18
N LEU A 75 -12.30 0.04 -15.48
CA LEU A 75 -13.21 -0.81 -16.21
C LEU A 75 -12.86 -2.29 -16.07
N GLU A 76 -13.88 -3.14 -15.92
CA GLU A 76 -13.71 -4.57 -15.64
C GLU A 76 -12.91 -5.32 -16.74
N PRO A 77 -13.10 -5.08 -18.06
CA PRO A 77 -12.34 -5.77 -19.10
C PRO A 77 -10.95 -5.18 -19.38
N LEU A 78 -10.59 -4.07 -18.71
CA LEU A 78 -9.47 -3.22 -19.13
C LEU A 78 -8.11 -3.94 -19.05
N ALA A 79 -7.89 -4.81 -18.06
CA ALA A 79 -6.61 -5.51 -17.92
C ALA A 79 -6.33 -6.47 -19.10
N GLU A 80 -7.34 -7.24 -19.50
CA GLU A 80 -7.23 -8.15 -20.64
C GLU A 80 -7.04 -7.35 -21.94
N TYR A 81 -7.80 -6.28 -22.09
CA TYR A 81 -7.72 -5.39 -23.26
C TYR A 81 -6.33 -4.75 -23.40
N ILE A 82 -5.77 -4.20 -22.30
CA ILE A 82 -4.42 -3.63 -22.28
C ILE A 82 -3.39 -4.68 -22.69
N LYS A 83 -3.48 -5.88 -22.12
CA LYS A 83 -2.53 -6.97 -22.40
C LYS A 83 -2.56 -7.39 -23.87
N GLU A 84 -3.73 -7.38 -24.49
CA GLU A 84 -3.91 -7.75 -25.91
C GLU A 84 -3.42 -6.65 -26.87
N LYS A 85 -3.73 -5.40 -26.56
CA LYS A 85 -3.55 -4.28 -27.52
C LYS A 85 -2.23 -3.53 -27.39
N LEU A 86 -1.57 -3.62 -26.23
CA LEU A 86 -0.35 -2.84 -25.95
C LEU A 86 0.88 -3.75 -25.82
N PRO A 87 1.71 -3.85 -26.85
CA PRO A 87 2.91 -4.69 -26.83
C PRO A 87 3.98 -4.23 -25.83
N GLU A 88 3.91 -2.98 -25.36
CA GLU A 88 4.78 -2.42 -24.32
C GLU A 88 4.53 -3.04 -22.93
N VAL A 89 3.40 -3.75 -22.78
CA VAL A 89 2.96 -4.32 -21.51
C VAL A 89 3.39 -5.77 -21.35
N GLU A 90 4.16 -6.04 -20.30
CA GLU A 90 4.65 -7.40 -19.97
C GLU A 90 3.54 -8.24 -19.32
N GLU A 91 2.78 -7.69 -18.37
CA GLU A 91 1.74 -8.41 -17.64
C GLU A 91 0.70 -7.43 -17.10
N THR A 92 -0.53 -7.91 -16.94
CA THR A 92 -1.62 -7.15 -16.29
C THR A 92 -2.37 -8.05 -15.32
N CYS A 93 -2.90 -7.47 -14.26
CA CYS A 93 -3.86 -8.15 -13.40
C CYS A 93 -4.87 -7.19 -12.82
N GLN A 94 -5.89 -7.75 -12.21
CA GLN A 94 -6.92 -6.98 -11.53
C GLN A 94 -7.19 -7.56 -10.14
N MET A 95 -7.47 -6.66 -9.22
CA MET A 95 -7.92 -6.98 -7.87
C MET A 95 -9.12 -6.13 -7.49
N ASN A 96 -10.02 -6.70 -6.72
CA ASN A 96 -11.10 -5.96 -6.06
C ASN A 96 -11.43 -6.60 -4.71
N TYR A 97 -12.16 -5.86 -3.89
CA TYR A 97 -12.80 -6.43 -2.70
C TYR A 97 -14.21 -6.86 -3.09
N GLN A 98 -14.46 -8.17 -3.09
CA GLN A 98 -15.78 -8.70 -3.45
C GLN A 98 -16.66 -8.95 -2.24
N GLU A 99 -16.04 -9.28 -1.12
CA GLU A 99 -16.73 -9.65 0.12
C GLU A 99 -15.97 -9.05 1.32
N ALA A 100 -16.62 -9.04 2.46
CA ALA A 100 -16.00 -8.69 3.71
C ALA A 100 -16.59 -9.51 4.84
N ILE A 101 -15.79 -9.85 5.84
CA ILE A 101 -16.26 -10.46 7.07
C ILE A 101 -16.15 -9.46 8.22
N ARG A 102 -17.06 -9.59 9.17
CA ARG A 102 -17.00 -8.85 10.43
C ARG A 102 -16.54 -9.77 11.55
N HIS A 103 -15.35 -9.48 12.06
CA HIS A 103 -14.80 -10.18 13.23
C HIS A 103 -14.73 -9.18 14.39
N HIS A 104 -15.52 -9.41 15.45
CA HIS A 104 -15.79 -8.42 16.50
C HIS A 104 -16.28 -7.10 15.88
N GLU A 105 -15.57 -5.99 16.12
CA GLU A 105 -15.91 -4.67 15.56
C GLU A 105 -15.15 -4.34 14.28
N GLU A 106 -14.22 -5.21 13.86
CA GLU A 106 -13.38 -4.99 12.70
C GLU A 106 -14.00 -5.55 11.42
N LEU A 107 -13.92 -4.78 10.35
CA LEU A 107 -14.30 -5.20 9.00
C LEU A 107 -13.05 -5.68 8.26
N ILE A 108 -13.00 -6.96 7.94
CA ILE A 108 -11.89 -7.59 7.21
C ILE A 108 -12.33 -7.79 5.76
N MET A 109 -11.61 -7.17 4.86
CA MET A 109 -11.89 -7.23 3.41
C MET A 109 -11.33 -8.50 2.81
N ILE A 110 -12.09 -9.15 1.93
CA ILE A 110 -11.66 -10.31 1.17
C ILE A 110 -11.25 -9.84 -0.23
N SER A 111 -9.97 -10.03 -0.55
CA SER A 111 -9.43 -9.67 -1.85
C SER A 111 -9.68 -10.77 -2.87
N ALA A 112 -10.28 -10.39 -4.00
CA ALA A 112 -10.52 -11.32 -5.09
C ALA A 112 -9.31 -11.33 -6.04
N VAL A 113 -8.78 -12.52 -6.30
CA VAL A 113 -7.57 -12.75 -7.08
C VAL A 113 -7.80 -13.82 -8.15
N ASN A 114 -6.96 -13.80 -9.17
CA ASN A 114 -6.90 -14.82 -10.21
C ASN A 114 -5.44 -15.25 -10.45
N SER A 115 -5.20 -16.10 -11.42
CA SER A 115 -3.85 -16.57 -11.76
C SER A 115 -2.89 -15.46 -12.14
N GLN A 116 -3.36 -14.44 -12.86
CA GLN A 116 -2.56 -13.28 -13.26
C GLN A 116 -2.16 -12.44 -12.04
N THR A 117 -3.08 -12.27 -11.09
CA THR A 117 -2.80 -11.57 -9.83
C THR A 117 -1.69 -12.27 -9.05
N LEU A 118 -1.80 -13.60 -8.87
CA LEU A 118 -0.80 -14.38 -8.13
C LEU A 118 0.54 -14.52 -8.89
N LYS A 119 0.54 -14.38 -10.21
CA LYS A 119 1.77 -14.30 -11.01
C LYS A 119 2.50 -12.96 -10.81
N MET A 120 1.77 -11.85 -10.71
CA MET A 120 2.35 -10.54 -10.46
C MET A 120 2.72 -10.33 -8.99
N PHE A 121 1.89 -10.85 -8.07
CA PHE A 121 1.99 -10.73 -6.63
C PHE A 121 1.99 -12.14 -6.00
N PRO A 122 3.13 -12.85 -6.05
CA PRO A 122 3.21 -14.22 -5.59
C PRO A 122 3.08 -14.31 -4.07
N ILE A 123 2.29 -15.28 -3.60
CA ILE A 123 2.18 -15.65 -2.19
C ILE A 123 2.91 -17.00 -1.95
N HIS A 124 3.41 -17.19 -0.74
CA HIS A 124 4.05 -18.45 -0.35
C HIS A 124 3.03 -19.36 0.33
N ILE A 125 2.58 -20.40 -0.38
CA ILE A 125 1.62 -21.36 0.14
C ILE A 125 2.33 -22.32 1.11
N LEU A 126 1.75 -22.51 2.28
CA LEU A 126 2.23 -23.37 3.34
C LEU A 126 1.50 -24.71 3.35
N GLN A 127 0.16 -24.66 3.20
CA GLN A 127 -0.69 -25.86 3.22
C GLN A 127 -1.86 -25.67 2.25
N GLY A 128 -2.40 -26.79 1.77
CA GLY A 128 -3.61 -26.82 0.97
C GLY A 128 -3.39 -26.67 -0.54
N ALA A 129 -4.42 -26.22 -1.24
CA ALA A 129 -4.47 -26.21 -2.69
C ALA A 129 -3.96 -24.88 -3.26
N PRO A 130 -2.95 -24.86 -4.17
CA PRO A 130 -2.44 -23.64 -4.75
C PRO A 130 -3.41 -22.95 -5.72
N ASN A 131 -4.47 -23.63 -6.11
CA ASN A 131 -5.44 -23.22 -7.12
C ASN A 131 -6.81 -22.85 -6.54
N PHE A 132 -6.88 -22.41 -5.29
CA PHE A 132 -8.12 -21.96 -4.62
C PHE A 132 -8.91 -20.94 -5.44
N TYR A 133 -8.24 -20.15 -6.25
CA TYR A 133 -8.83 -19.09 -7.08
C TYR A 133 -9.58 -19.62 -8.32
N LEU A 134 -9.57 -20.94 -8.58
CA LEU A 134 -10.28 -21.54 -9.72
C LEU A 134 -11.74 -21.90 -9.40
N GLN A 135 -12.09 -22.00 -8.13
CA GLN A 135 -13.43 -22.40 -7.71
C GLN A 135 -14.07 -21.36 -6.79
N PRO A 136 -15.36 -21.09 -6.96
CA PRO A 136 -16.09 -20.20 -6.06
C PRO A 136 -16.16 -20.79 -4.66
N LYS A 137 -16.30 -19.90 -3.66
CA LYS A 137 -16.41 -20.26 -2.24
C LYS A 137 -15.22 -21.03 -1.66
N GLN A 138 -14.06 -20.94 -2.31
CA GLN A 138 -12.78 -21.37 -1.76
C GLN A 138 -11.96 -20.14 -1.35
N TYR A 139 -11.35 -20.24 -0.17
CA TYR A 139 -10.63 -19.13 0.44
C TYR A 139 -9.21 -19.57 0.82
N ALA A 140 -8.29 -18.62 0.66
CA ALA A 140 -6.96 -18.71 1.22
C ALA A 140 -6.80 -17.71 2.35
N LEU A 141 -6.21 -18.13 3.47
CA LEU A 141 -5.93 -17.30 4.63
C LEU A 141 -4.43 -17.16 4.84
N SER A 142 -4.00 -15.97 5.29
CA SER A 142 -2.65 -15.79 5.82
C SER A 142 -2.51 -16.43 7.21
N GLU A 143 -1.28 -16.72 7.64
CA GLU A 143 -1.01 -17.32 8.96
C GLU A 143 -1.56 -16.47 10.09
N SER A 144 -1.30 -15.17 10.07
CA SER A 144 -1.77 -14.22 11.09
C SER A 144 -3.29 -14.15 11.12
N MET A 145 -3.95 -14.17 9.95
CA MET A 145 -5.41 -14.16 9.86
C MET A 145 -6.02 -15.46 10.35
N ALA A 146 -5.41 -16.61 10.06
CA ALA A 146 -5.83 -17.89 10.61
C ALA A 146 -5.75 -17.91 12.15
N MET A 147 -4.65 -17.43 12.70
CA MET A 147 -4.50 -17.28 14.16
C MET A 147 -5.51 -16.30 14.76
N LYS A 148 -5.81 -15.20 14.07
CA LYS A 148 -6.76 -14.18 14.52
C LYS A 148 -8.19 -14.71 14.57
N LEU A 149 -8.62 -15.43 13.54
CA LEU A 149 -10.01 -15.90 13.41
C LEU A 149 -10.28 -17.22 14.15
N TYR A 150 -9.30 -18.12 14.17
CA TYR A 150 -9.48 -19.51 14.66
C TYR A 150 -8.57 -19.88 15.83
N GLY A 151 -7.57 -19.07 16.17
CA GLY A 151 -6.58 -19.38 17.20
C GLY A 151 -5.59 -20.50 16.83
N THR A 152 -5.59 -20.93 15.56
CA THR A 152 -4.73 -22.01 15.04
C THR A 152 -4.42 -21.77 13.56
N THR A 153 -3.33 -22.37 13.08
CA THR A 153 -2.99 -22.43 11.65
C THR A 153 -3.52 -23.71 10.98
N ASP A 154 -4.09 -24.66 11.72
CA ASP A 154 -4.75 -25.84 11.17
C ASP A 154 -6.20 -25.50 10.80
N VAL A 155 -6.35 -24.82 9.66
CA VAL A 155 -7.61 -24.22 9.21
C VAL A 155 -8.14 -24.85 7.92
N ILE A 156 -7.40 -25.76 7.30
CA ILE A 156 -7.81 -26.38 6.03
C ILE A 156 -9.08 -27.21 6.24
N GLY A 157 -10.10 -26.93 5.42
CA GLY A 157 -11.41 -27.59 5.52
C GLY A 157 -12.39 -26.92 6.47
N LEU A 158 -11.97 -25.91 7.25
CA LEU A 158 -12.89 -25.13 8.09
C LEU A 158 -13.73 -24.17 7.24
N GLU A 159 -14.92 -23.87 7.76
CA GLU A 159 -15.84 -22.91 7.13
C GLU A 159 -15.41 -21.47 7.45
N LEU A 160 -15.29 -20.64 6.42
CA LEU A 160 -15.19 -19.19 6.59
C LEU A 160 -16.59 -18.62 6.76
N LYS A 161 -16.81 -17.89 7.87
CA LYS A 161 -18.13 -17.33 8.22
C LYS A 161 -18.08 -15.82 8.35
N ASN A 162 -19.16 -15.18 7.95
CA ASN A 162 -19.48 -13.80 8.31
C ASN A 162 -20.66 -13.82 9.26
N LYS A 163 -20.43 -13.67 10.56
CA LYS A 163 -21.39 -13.97 11.62
C LYS A 163 -21.91 -15.41 11.51
N ASP A 164 -23.20 -15.59 11.22
CA ASP A 164 -23.83 -16.91 11.11
C ASP A 164 -23.88 -17.45 9.67
N GLU A 165 -23.50 -16.64 8.68
CA GLU A 165 -23.50 -17.00 7.27
C GLU A 165 -22.19 -17.68 6.89
N VAL A 166 -22.29 -18.88 6.31
CA VAL A 166 -21.13 -19.60 5.73
C VAL A 166 -20.85 -19.06 4.33
N LEU A 167 -19.72 -18.41 4.17
CA LEU A 167 -19.26 -17.91 2.87
C LEU A 167 -18.67 -19.02 2.01
N GLY A 168 -17.92 -19.95 2.62
CA GLY A 168 -17.30 -21.07 1.94
C GLY A 168 -16.29 -21.80 2.81
N ILE A 169 -15.32 -22.48 2.18
CA ILE A 169 -14.36 -23.34 2.85
C ILE A 169 -12.94 -22.79 2.66
N ILE A 170 -12.14 -22.86 3.71
CA ILE A 170 -10.71 -22.53 3.67
C ILE A 170 -9.98 -23.73 3.07
N THR A 171 -9.35 -23.52 1.95
CA THR A 171 -8.63 -24.57 1.20
C THR A 171 -7.13 -24.35 1.16
N THR A 172 -6.67 -23.16 1.56
CA THR A 172 -5.28 -22.77 1.43
C THR A 172 -4.85 -21.91 2.62
N LEU A 173 -3.69 -22.24 3.18
CA LEU A 173 -2.96 -21.41 4.14
C LEU A 173 -1.69 -20.90 3.47
N PHE A 174 -1.42 -19.60 3.56
CA PHE A 174 -0.22 -19.01 3.02
C PHE A 174 0.51 -18.18 4.09
N ARG A 175 1.82 -18.00 3.91
CA ARG A 175 2.65 -17.17 4.79
C ARG A 175 2.23 -15.71 4.66
N ASP A 176 2.25 -14.99 5.77
CA ASP A 176 2.03 -13.54 5.76
C ASP A 176 2.94 -12.86 4.73
N VAL A 177 2.36 -11.93 3.99
CA VAL A 177 3.12 -11.12 3.03
C VAL A 177 4.03 -10.19 3.83
N GLU A 178 5.32 -10.26 3.56
CA GLU A 178 6.30 -9.42 4.24
C GLU A 178 6.24 -7.97 3.73
N GLY A 179 6.51 -7.01 4.63
CA GLY A 179 6.57 -5.59 4.28
C GLY A 179 5.25 -4.85 4.42
N HIS A 180 5.17 -3.70 3.75
CA HIS A 180 4.01 -2.82 3.76
C HIS A 180 3.37 -2.83 2.38
N TYR A 181 2.05 -2.96 2.34
CA TYR A 181 1.29 -3.07 1.10
C TYR A 181 0.01 -2.22 1.15
N ASN A 182 -0.45 -1.82 -0.04
CA ASN A 182 -1.66 -0.99 -0.17
C ASN A 182 -2.96 -1.80 -0.24
N PHE A 183 -2.89 -3.11 -0.41
CA PHE A 183 -4.05 -4.00 -0.62
C PHE A 183 -4.05 -5.11 0.43
N SER A 184 -5.24 -5.49 0.92
CA SER A 184 -5.33 -6.56 1.92
C SER A 184 -4.94 -7.91 1.29
N TRP A 185 -4.02 -8.60 1.95
CA TRP A 185 -3.58 -9.96 1.63
C TRP A 185 -3.91 -10.95 2.74
N ASP A 186 -4.86 -10.62 3.59
CA ASP A 186 -5.22 -11.45 4.75
C ASP A 186 -6.10 -12.63 4.35
N ILE A 187 -7.14 -12.34 3.54
CA ILE A 187 -8.07 -13.34 3.01
C ILE A 187 -8.21 -13.15 1.51
N LEU A 188 -7.98 -14.22 0.77
CA LEU A 188 -8.09 -14.24 -0.68
C LEU A 188 -9.19 -15.18 -1.13
N SER A 189 -9.89 -14.79 -2.20
CA SER A 189 -10.92 -15.58 -2.86
C SER A 189 -10.74 -15.59 -4.39
N ALA A 190 -11.48 -16.43 -5.07
CA ALA A 190 -11.52 -16.44 -6.53
C ALA A 190 -12.15 -15.14 -7.05
N LYS A 191 -11.50 -14.46 -7.99
CA LYS A 191 -12.11 -13.35 -8.71
C LYS A 191 -13.22 -13.89 -9.61
N LYS A 192 -14.46 -13.49 -9.32
CA LYS A 192 -15.61 -13.81 -10.16
C LYS A 192 -15.47 -13.04 -11.48
N LYS A 193 -15.68 -13.71 -12.59
CA LYS A 193 -15.83 -13.02 -13.88
C LYS A 193 -17.13 -12.24 -13.83
N VAL A 194 -17.04 -10.94 -14.06
CA VAL A 194 -18.23 -10.08 -14.13
C VAL A 194 -18.80 -10.20 -15.53
N GLU A 195 -19.98 -10.77 -15.61
CA GLU A 195 -20.78 -10.81 -16.84
C GLU A 195 -21.72 -9.59 -16.86
N ALA A 196 -22.24 -9.27 -18.04
CA ALA A 196 -23.31 -8.28 -18.15
C ALA A 196 -24.47 -8.66 -17.22
N TYR A 197 -24.99 -7.71 -16.49
CA TYR A 197 -26.16 -7.92 -15.64
C TYR A 197 -27.23 -6.88 -15.94
N SER A 198 -28.47 -7.27 -15.72
CA SER A 198 -29.62 -6.40 -15.92
C SER A 198 -29.94 -5.66 -14.64
N VAL A 199 -30.05 -4.35 -14.72
CA VAL A 199 -30.50 -3.48 -13.63
C VAL A 199 -31.94 -3.04 -13.92
N THR A 200 -32.83 -3.28 -12.96
CA THR A 200 -34.19 -2.78 -13.04
C THR A 200 -34.30 -1.46 -12.25
N ASN A 201 -34.66 -0.39 -12.92
CA ASN A 201 -34.86 0.90 -12.25
C ASN A 201 -36.20 0.93 -11.47
N SER A 202 -36.41 2.01 -10.71
CA SER A 202 -37.64 2.17 -9.91
C SER A 202 -38.94 2.26 -10.75
N ARG A 203 -38.83 2.39 -12.09
CA ARG A 203 -39.96 2.40 -13.02
C ARG A 203 -40.21 1.04 -13.65
N GLY A 204 -39.40 0.03 -13.35
CA GLY A 204 -39.49 -1.31 -13.91
C GLY A 204 -38.77 -1.51 -15.24
N ASP A 205 -38.04 -0.50 -15.73
CA ASP A 205 -37.26 -0.66 -16.96
C ASP A 205 -36.00 -1.48 -16.66
N VAL A 206 -35.74 -2.45 -17.51
CA VAL A 206 -34.56 -3.31 -17.43
C VAL A 206 -33.48 -2.77 -18.37
N THR A 207 -32.31 -2.50 -17.84
CA THR A 207 -31.14 -2.05 -18.60
C THR A 207 -30.01 -3.02 -18.39
N ASP A 208 -29.46 -3.56 -19.47
CA ASP A 208 -28.28 -4.39 -19.41
C ASP A 208 -27.03 -3.51 -19.27
N VAL A 209 -26.26 -3.77 -18.23
CA VAL A 209 -24.99 -3.08 -17.94
C VAL A 209 -23.85 -3.93 -18.48
N SER A 210 -23.15 -3.40 -19.47
CA SER A 210 -21.94 -4.03 -20.00
C SER A 210 -20.81 -3.97 -18.98
N PRO A 211 -19.92 -4.98 -18.91
CA PRO A 211 -18.68 -4.90 -18.13
C PRO A 211 -17.82 -3.66 -18.44
N TRP A 212 -17.91 -3.11 -19.65
CA TRP A 212 -17.28 -1.86 -20.04
C TRP A 212 -17.87 -0.61 -19.39
N ASN A 213 -19.00 -0.72 -18.72
CA ASN A 213 -19.61 0.35 -17.93
C ASN A 213 -19.42 0.17 -16.42
N MET A 214 -18.58 -0.79 -16.02
CA MET A 214 -18.36 -1.13 -14.61
C MET A 214 -16.93 -0.82 -14.20
N ARG A 215 -16.75 0.13 -13.28
CA ARG A 215 -15.48 0.47 -12.63
C ARG A 215 -15.43 -0.16 -11.24
N THR A 216 -15.07 -1.42 -11.17
CA THR A 216 -15.14 -2.21 -9.92
C THR A 216 -13.80 -2.79 -9.50
N THR A 217 -12.79 -2.72 -10.36
CA THR A 217 -11.50 -3.36 -10.14
C THR A 217 -10.36 -2.35 -10.15
N ARG A 218 -9.30 -2.65 -9.39
CA ARG A 218 -8.01 -2.00 -9.55
C ARG A 218 -7.20 -2.78 -10.57
N THR A 219 -6.72 -2.09 -11.59
CA THR A 219 -5.88 -2.68 -12.65
C THR A 219 -4.42 -2.36 -12.38
N PHE A 220 -3.60 -3.39 -12.38
CA PHE A 220 -2.15 -3.28 -12.30
C PHE A 220 -1.53 -3.64 -13.63
N VAL A 221 -0.53 -2.86 -14.04
CA VAL A 221 0.16 -3.02 -15.31
C VAL A 221 1.66 -3.09 -15.04
N ARG A 222 2.30 -4.12 -15.57
CA ARG A 222 3.75 -4.23 -15.58
C ARG A 222 4.25 -4.00 -16.99
N PHE A 223 5.13 -3.03 -17.15
CA PHE A 223 5.73 -2.72 -18.44
C PHE A 223 7.04 -3.47 -18.66
N TYR A 224 7.39 -3.67 -19.94
CA TYR A 224 8.75 -4.08 -20.29
C TYR A 224 9.74 -2.98 -19.91
N GLU A 225 11.00 -3.38 -19.72
CA GLU A 225 12.06 -2.45 -19.41
C GLU A 225 12.27 -1.45 -20.57
N GLY A 226 12.34 -0.16 -20.22
CA GLY A 226 12.49 0.92 -21.21
C GLY A 226 11.21 1.36 -21.92
N ALA A 227 10.03 0.82 -21.57
CA ALA A 227 8.75 1.27 -22.11
C ALA A 227 8.45 2.72 -21.68
N ASP A 228 7.96 3.52 -22.60
CA ASP A 228 7.45 4.87 -22.34
C ASP A 228 6.00 4.78 -21.85
N VAL A 229 5.84 4.87 -20.53
CA VAL A 229 4.54 4.69 -19.87
C VAL A 229 3.54 5.76 -20.28
N GLU A 230 3.97 7.04 -20.40
CA GLU A 230 3.09 8.15 -20.72
C GLU A 230 2.52 7.98 -22.14
N LYS A 231 3.39 7.74 -23.12
CA LYS A 231 2.95 7.48 -24.50
C LYS A 231 2.06 6.25 -24.61
N THR A 232 2.33 5.22 -23.80
CA THR A 232 1.49 4.02 -23.80
C THR A 232 0.10 4.32 -23.27
N MET A 233 -0.03 5.22 -22.28
CA MET A 233 -1.35 5.65 -21.78
C MET A 233 -2.10 6.55 -22.77
N GLU A 234 -1.42 7.42 -23.50
CA GLU A 234 -2.01 8.20 -24.59
C GLU A 234 -2.55 7.26 -25.68
N LYS A 235 -1.74 6.29 -26.10
CA LYS A 235 -2.14 5.26 -27.06
C LYS A 235 -3.35 4.43 -26.58
N LEU A 236 -3.38 4.08 -25.29
CA LEU A 236 -4.53 3.40 -24.68
C LEU A 236 -5.81 4.22 -24.82
N HIS A 237 -5.74 5.52 -24.50
CA HIS A 237 -6.88 6.43 -24.64
C HIS A 237 -7.40 6.46 -26.07
N GLU A 238 -6.52 6.65 -27.08
CA GLU A 238 -6.88 6.70 -28.50
C GLU A 238 -7.56 5.39 -28.97
N ILE A 239 -7.01 4.24 -28.58
CA ILE A 239 -7.54 2.94 -28.97
C ILE A 239 -8.91 2.70 -28.32
N LEU A 240 -9.07 3.00 -27.04
CA LEU A 240 -10.33 2.82 -26.33
C LEU A 240 -11.43 3.76 -26.85
N GLN A 241 -11.06 5.00 -27.16
CA GLN A 241 -12.00 5.95 -27.80
C GLN A 241 -12.53 5.41 -29.13
N LYS A 242 -11.65 4.80 -29.94
CA LYS A 242 -12.01 4.23 -31.23
C LYS A 242 -12.80 2.93 -31.12
N ASP A 243 -12.36 2.00 -30.28
CA ASP A 243 -12.90 0.64 -30.23
C ASP A 243 -14.13 0.53 -29.33
N GLN A 244 -14.18 1.30 -28.22
CA GLN A 244 -15.21 1.20 -27.21
C GLN A 244 -16.01 2.49 -26.99
N GLN A 245 -15.70 3.56 -27.72
CA GLN A 245 -16.26 4.91 -27.52
C GLN A 245 -16.04 5.45 -26.09
N GLU A 246 -14.99 4.94 -25.42
CA GLU A 246 -14.64 5.30 -24.05
C GLU A 246 -13.77 6.56 -24.05
N ASN A 247 -14.23 7.60 -23.35
CA ASN A 247 -13.57 8.92 -23.31
C ASN A 247 -12.77 9.16 -22.01
N SER A 248 -12.52 8.11 -21.24
CA SER A 248 -11.71 8.21 -20.03
C SER A 248 -10.24 8.50 -20.35
N THR A 249 -9.62 9.28 -19.51
CA THR A 249 -8.16 9.44 -19.50
C THR A 249 -7.52 8.49 -18.49
N PHE A 250 -6.32 8.04 -18.79
CA PHE A 250 -5.61 7.06 -17.98
C PHE A 250 -4.27 7.61 -17.52
N GLN A 251 -3.90 7.26 -16.30
CA GLN A 251 -2.60 7.57 -15.72
C GLN A 251 -2.07 6.33 -15.01
N CYS A 252 -0.79 6.06 -15.12
CA CYS A 252 -0.11 5.02 -14.36
C CYS A 252 0.68 5.65 -13.22
N VAL A 253 0.47 5.16 -12.01
CA VAL A 253 1.25 5.53 -10.83
C VAL A 253 2.08 4.33 -10.39
N LEU A 254 3.38 4.53 -10.22
CA LEU A 254 4.27 3.46 -9.79
C LEU A 254 3.78 2.87 -8.47
N LEU A 255 3.80 1.55 -8.35
CA LEU A 255 3.17 0.83 -7.23
C LEU A 255 3.62 1.33 -5.85
N LYS A 256 4.93 1.59 -5.67
CA LYS A 256 5.49 2.16 -4.43
C LYS A 256 5.00 3.57 -4.10
N ASP A 257 4.60 4.35 -5.12
CA ASP A 257 4.15 5.73 -4.97
C ASP A 257 2.62 5.83 -4.89
N PHE A 258 1.93 4.71 -5.12
CA PHE A 258 0.46 4.65 -5.16
C PHE A 258 -0.19 5.18 -3.88
N LYS A 259 0.37 4.86 -2.71
CA LYS A 259 -0.11 5.36 -1.42
C LYS A 259 -0.02 6.87 -1.29
N ASN A 260 1.03 7.47 -1.85
CA ASN A 260 1.36 8.88 -1.68
C ASN A 260 0.82 9.77 -2.81
N ARG A 261 -0.02 9.21 -3.70
CA ARG A 261 -0.59 9.96 -4.83
C ARG A 261 -1.52 11.08 -4.38
N GLU A 262 -1.68 12.09 -5.20
CA GLU A 262 -2.65 13.15 -4.99
C GLU A 262 -4.09 12.59 -5.05
N GLY A 263 -4.97 13.14 -4.22
CA GLY A 263 -6.39 12.77 -4.19
C GLY A 263 -6.78 11.65 -3.22
N GLN A 264 -5.83 10.96 -2.58
CA GLN A 264 -6.16 10.10 -1.45
C GLN A 264 -6.34 10.92 -0.17
N PHE A 265 -7.35 10.53 0.62
CA PHE A 265 -7.58 11.10 1.96
C PHE A 265 -6.49 10.60 2.93
N HIS A 266 -5.27 11.12 2.77
CA HIS A 266 -4.25 10.93 3.79
C HIS A 266 -4.25 12.14 4.73
N LEU A 267 -4.38 11.89 6.01
CA LEU A 267 -4.28 12.89 7.07
C LEU A 267 -2.92 13.61 7.03
N VAL A 268 -1.88 12.94 6.53
CA VAL A 268 -0.52 13.48 6.46
C VAL A 268 0.10 13.17 5.09
N LYS A 269 0.38 14.20 4.31
CA LYS A 269 1.10 14.08 3.04
C LYS A 269 2.59 13.78 3.28
N LEU A 270 3.23 13.09 2.33
CA LEU A 270 4.67 12.78 2.39
C LEU A 270 5.54 14.02 2.57
N GLU A 271 5.14 15.15 1.99
CA GLU A 271 5.81 16.45 2.16
C GLU A 271 5.84 16.91 3.62
N HIS A 272 4.74 16.75 4.36
CA HIS A 272 4.70 17.07 5.78
C HIS A 272 5.69 16.22 6.58
N ILE A 273 5.80 14.91 6.25
CA ILE A 273 6.75 14.01 6.90
C ILE A 273 8.19 14.49 6.65
N ARG A 274 8.52 14.88 5.41
CA ARG A 274 9.83 15.42 5.05
C ARG A 274 10.14 16.71 5.82
N ILE A 275 9.16 17.61 5.96
CA ILE A 275 9.29 18.83 6.73
C ILE A 275 9.57 18.52 8.22
N PHE A 276 8.84 17.55 8.81
CA PHE A 276 9.09 17.12 10.18
C PHE A 276 10.48 16.51 10.37
N CYS A 277 10.99 15.73 9.42
CA CYS A 277 12.36 15.23 9.43
C CYS A 277 13.37 16.40 9.47
N LEU A 278 13.23 17.35 8.57
CA LEU A 278 14.10 18.54 8.51
C LEU A 278 14.05 19.37 9.81
N MET A 279 12.86 19.56 10.37
CA MET A 279 12.71 20.24 11.66
C MET A 279 13.42 19.49 12.79
N GLY A 280 13.31 18.17 12.86
CA GLY A 280 14.02 17.33 13.81
C GLY A 280 15.54 17.48 13.70
N GLU A 281 16.07 17.43 12.49
CA GLU A 281 17.50 17.64 12.21
C GLU A 281 17.99 19.05 12.62
N LEU A 282 17.20 20.08 12.33
CA LEU A 282 17.51 21.45 12.74
C LEU A 282 17.55 21.62 14.26
N ILE A 283 16.64 20.96 15.00
CA ILE A 283 16.64 20.96 16.46
C ILE A 283 17.91 20.30 17.00
N VAL A 284 18.33 19.16 16.44
CA VAL A 284 19.57 18.49 16.81
C VAL A 284 20.78 19.39 16.56
N LEU A 285 20.83 20.01 15.39
CA LEU A 285 21.90 20.92 14.99
C LEU A 285 21.96 22.14 15.96
N ALA A 286 20.83 22.74 16.27
CA ALA A 286 20.74 23.85 17.23
C ALA A 286 21.21 23.46 18.63
N ALA A 287 20.85 22.28 19.11
CA ALA A 287 21.31 21.74 20.40
C ALA A 287 22.82 21.51 20.40
N MET A 288 23.38 20.98 19.30
CA MET A 288 24.83 20.81 19.16
C MET A 288 25.57 22.16 19.13
N LEU A 289 25.08 23.12 18.38
CA LEU A 289 25.66 24.47 18.32
C LEU A 289 25.62 25.16 19.68
N ASN A 290 24.52 25.08 20.41
CA ASN A 290 24.39 25.60 21.75
C ASN A 290 25.46 24.99 22.69
N TYR A 291 25.65 23.65 22.61
CA TYR A 291 26.69 22.98 23.40
C TYR A 291 28.09 23.46 23.02
N LEU A 292 28.41 23.60 21.73
CA LEU A 292 29.71 24.10 21.25
C LEU A 292 30.00 25.54 21.69
N ILE A 293 28.99 26.43 21.60
CA ILE A 293 29.12 27.83 22.04
C ILE A 293 29.43 27.86 23.55
N LEU A 294 28.65 27.13 24.35
CA LEU A 294 28.88 27.05 25.78
C LEU A 294 30.28 26.48 26.13
N TYR A 295 30.75 25.52 25.35
CA TYR A 295 32.09 24.95 25.50
C TYR A 295 33.18 25.99 25.16
N ALA A 296 33.04 26.72 24.06
CA ALA A 296 33.99 27.77 23.62
C ALA A 296 34.07 28.91 24.62
N ILE A 297 32.94 29.36 25.17
CA ILE A 297 32.90 30.41 26.20
C ILE A 297 33.68 29.95 27.45
N ARG A 298 33.54 28.67 27.84
CA ARG A 298 34.28 28.12 29.00
C ARG A 298 35.79 28.05 28.82
N ILE A 299 36.25 27.79 27.58
CA ILE A 299 37.71 27.82 27.31
C ILE A 299 38.27 29.25 27.45
N ARG A 300 37.51 30.27 26.99
CA ARG A 300 37.95 31.65 27.10
C ARG A 300 37.94 32.25 28.53
N MET A 301 37.16 31.65 29.44
CA MET A 301 37.07 32.07 30.81
C MET A 301 38.05 31.37 31.75
N ARG A 302 38.89 30.48 31.23
CA ARG A 302 40.04 29.85 31.91
C ARG A 302 41.34 30.51 31.47
#